data_e73c07dfbc767687d5a669490b4f257e
#
_entry.id   e73c07dfbc767687d5a669490b4f257e
#
_cell.length_a   1.000
_cell.length_b   1.000
_cell.length_c   1.000
_cell.angle_alpha   90.00
_cell.angle_beta   90.00
_cell.angle_gamma   90.00
#
_symmetry.space_group_name_H-M   'P 1'
#
loop_
_entity.id
_entity.type
_entity.pdbx_description
1 polymer ?
#
loop_
_entity_poly.entity_id
_entity_poly.type
_entity_poly.pdbx_seq_one_letter_code
_entity_poly.pdbx_strand_id
1 'polypeptide(L)'
;MNQLKALFFFVLSICSLHTAAQRIKGSDTVLPVSQETAEIFMNTHPEQRVTITGGGTGVGISALMDHTTDIAMASRPIKFSEKMKLKAAGQEVKEVIIAYDALAIIVHPDNPVSRLTRQQLEGIFRGKIVNWKQVGGPDMKIIVYSRETSSGTYEFFKESVLKNKNYMSGSLSMPATGAVIQSVSQTKGAIGYVGLAYLSDRVKPIAVSYDEGKHYVLPTMENGTKRQYPVVRPLYYYYNVSDKAKVRHFIEYVLSPAGQNIIKKGGYIPVK
;
A
#
# COMPACT_ATOMS: atom_id res chain seq x y z
N MET A 1 -71.60 30.66 -19.61
CA MET A 1 -70.47 31.41 -19.06
C MET A 1 -69.61 30.43 -18.26
N ASN A 2 -68.68 29.77 -18.93
CA ASN A 2 -67.79 28.75 -18.37
C ASN A 2 -66.40 29.36 -18.09
N GLN A 3 -66.04 29.43 -16.85
CA GLN A 3 -64.70 29.82 -16.42
C GLN A 3 -63.80 28.57 -16.41
N LEU A 4 -62.89 28.51 -17.39
CA LEU A 4 -61.84 27.47 -17.48
C LEU A 4 -60.72 27.82 -16.53
N LYS A 5 -60.61 27.10 -15.40
CA LYS A 5 -59.48 27.22 -14.49
C LYS A 5 -58.31 26.46 -15.05
N ALA A 6 -57.32 27.16 -15.58
CA ALA A 6 -56.01 26.58 -15.98
C ALA A 6 -55.21 26.26 -14.72
N LEU A 7 -55.04 24.99 -14.42
CA LEU A 7 -54.18 24.47 -13.39
C LEU A 7 -52.74 24.38 -13.90
N PHE A 8 -51.89 25.31 -13.53
CA PHE A 8 -50.47 25.29 -13.87
C PHE A 8 -49.73 24.29 -12.96
N PHE A 9 -49.47 23.10 -13.52
CA PHE A 9 -48.60 22.11 -12.85
C PHE A 9 -47.15 22.56 -13.01
N PHE A 10 -46.54 23.11 -11.96
CA PHE A 10 -45.12 23.38 -11.92
C PHE A 10 -44.40 22.06 -11.54
N VAL A 11 -43.97 21.31 -12.58
CA VAL A 11 -43.10 20.13 -12.37
C VAL A 11 -41.71 20.62 -11.98
N LEU A 12 -41.44 20.61 -10.71
CA LEU A 12 -40.08 20.81 -10.16
C LEU A 12 -39.24 19.60 -10.59
N SER A 13 -38.52 19.72 -11.71
CA SER A 13 -37.55 18.74 -12.15
C SER A 13 -36.38 18.82 -11.16
N ILE A 14 -36.37 17.95 -10.12
CA ILE A 14 -35.24 17.73 -9.24
C ILE A 14 -34.19 17.04 -10.08
N CYS A 15 -33.31 17.82 -10.70
CA CYS A 15 -32.10 17.34 -11.34
C CYS A 15 -31.21 16.78 -10.21
N SER A 16 -31.37 15.51 -9.89
CA SER A 16 -30.44 14.78 -9.03
C SER A 16 -29.09 14.79 -9.73
N LEU A 17 -28.22 15.70 -9.37
CA LEU A 17 -26.82 15.68 -9.75
C LEU A 17 -26.20 14.40 -9.17
N HIS A 18 -26.28 13.32 -9.92
CA HIS A 18 -25.55 12.11 -9.63
C HIS A 18 -24.07 12.44 -9.83
N THR A 19 -23.38 12.84 -8.75
CA THR A 19 -21.93 12.94 -8.79
C THR A 19 -21.39 11.54 -9.02
N ALA A 20 -20.71 11.35 -10.16
CA ALA A 20 -20.08 10.07 -10.48
C ALA A 20 -19.12 9.69 -9.33
N ALA A 21 -19.20 8.44 -8.87
CA ALA A 21 -18.35 7.96 -7.80
C ALA A 21 -16.87 8.15 -8.15
N GLN A 22 -16.08 8.65 -7.20
CA GLN A 22 -14.63 8.66 -7.33
C GLN A 22 -14.12 7.22 -7.25
N ARG A 23 -13.33 6.82 -8.22
CA ARG A 23 -12.75 5.48 -8.31
C ARG A 23 -11.30 5.54 -7.88
N ILE A 24 -10.94 4.73 -6.91
CA ILE A 24 -9.58 4.64 -6.35
C ILE A 24 -9.11 3.21 -6.48
N LYS A 25 -7.94 2.98 -7.10
CA LYS A 25 -7.45 1.63 -7.37
C LYS A 25 -5.95 1.52 -7.17
N GLY A 26 -5.47 0.35 -6.70
CA GLY A 26 -4.03 0.09 -6.72
C GLY A 26 -3.49 -0.69 -5.53
N SER A 27 -2.52 -0.11 -4.82
CA SER A 27 -1.72 -0.78 -3.80
C SER A 27 -2.53 -1.42 -2.68
N ASP A 28 -2.37 -2.74 -2.49
CA ASP A 28 -2.98 -3.44 -1.36
C ASP A 28 -2.42 -2.96 -0.01
N THR A 29 -1.20 -2.43 0.02
CA THR A 29 -0.64 -1.83 1.23
C THR A 29 -1.44 -0.59 1.67
N VAL A 30 -1.95 0.18 0.72
CA VAL A 30 -2.69 1.43 0.97
C VAL A 30 -4.19 1.16 1.12
N LEU A 31 -4.66 0.00 0.66
CA LEU A 31 -6.08 -0.35 0.58
C LEU A 31 -6.83 -0.19 1.90
N PRO A 32 -6.39 -0.76 3.06
CA PRO A 32 -7.17 -0.70 4.29
C PRO A 32 -7.40 0.73 4.77
N VAL A 33 -6.35 1.54 4.82
CA VAL A 33 -6.45 2.93 5.29
C VAL A 33 -7.28 3.80 4.34
N SER A 34 -7.22 3.51 3.02
CA SER A 34 -8.06 4.20 2.05
C SER A 34 -9.54 3.85 2.21
N GLN A 35 -9.85 2.56 2.48
CA GLN A 35 -11.22 2.11 2.73
C GLN A 35 -11.80 2.76 3.98
N GLU A 36 -11.09 2.72 5.11
CA GLU A 36 -11.51 3.34 6.36
C GLU A 36 -11.70 4.87 6.21
N THR A 37 -10.74 5.54 5.55
CA THR A 37 -10.83 6.97 5.31
C THR A 37 -12.01 7.34 4.40
N ALA A 38 -12.27 6.54 3.36
CA ALA A 38 -13.39 6.78 2.45
C ALA A 38 -14.74 6.53 3.12
N GLU A 39 -14.86 5.52 3.96
CA GLU A 39 -16.07 5.25 4.73
C GLU A 39 -16.42 6.43 5.63
N ILE A 40 -15.47 6.91 6.44
CA ILE A 40 -15.67 8.04 7.34
C ILE A 40 -15.93 9.34 6.55
N PHE A 41 -15.22 9.54 5.42
CA PHE A 41 -15.45 10.69 4.53
C PHE A 41 -16.87 10.70 3.97
N MET A 42 -17.37 9.58 3.45
CA MET A 42 -18.73 9.48 2.90
C MET A 42 -19.82 9.67 3.97
N ASN A 43 -19.56 9.26 5.22
CA ASN A 43 -20.48 9.50 6.34
C ASN A 43 -20.64 10.99 6.68
N THR A 44 -19.58 11.78 6.45
CA THR A 44 -19.58 13.25 6.69
C THR A 44 -19.90 14.06 5.43
N HIS A 45 -19.85 13.44 4.25
CA HIS A 45 -20.11 14.05 2.94
C HIS A 45 -21.02 13.13 2.11
N PRO A 46 -22.30 13.03 2.46
CA PRO A 46 -23.22 12.03 1.89
C PRO A 46 -23.47 12.20 0.39
N GLU A 47 -23.19 13.38 -0.18
CA GLU A 47 -23.23 13.66 -1.62
C GLU A 47 -22.01 13.09 -2.37
N GLN A 48 -20.92 12.78 -1.68
CA GLN A 48 -19.70 12.22 -2.28
C GLN A 48 -19.77 10.69 -2.25
N ARG A 49 -19.35 10.07 -3.35
CA ARG A 49 -19.23 8.61 -3.44
C ARG A 49 -17.81 8.22 -3.82
N VAL A 50 -17.22 7.32 -3.06
CA VAL A 50 -15.85 6.82 -3.26
C VAL A 50 -15.88 5.30 -3.31
N THR A 51 -15.28 4.71 -4.33
CA THR A 51 -15.09 3.26 -4.45
C THR A 51 -13.61 2.93 -4.45
N ILE A 52 -13.21 1.92 -3.68
CA ILE A 52 -11.79 1.57 -3.51
C ILE A 52 -11.57 0.10 -3.84
N THR A 53 -10.57 -0.17 -4.69
CA THR A 53 -10.19 -1.53 -5.09
C THR A 53 -8.67 -1.71 -5.03
N GLY A 54 -8.22 -2.88 -4.61
CA GLY A 54 -6.82 -3.29 -4.59
C GLY A 54 -6.30 -3.75 -5.97
N GLY A 55 -5.27 -4.58 -5.95
CA GLY A 55 -4.68 -5.24 -7.12
C GLY A 55 -3.22 -4.87 -7.39
N GLY A 56 -2.61 -4.08 -6.50
CA GLY A 56 -1.20 -3.67 -6.59
C GLY A 56 -0.98 -2.32 -7.28
N THR A 57 0.16 -1.72 -6.97
CA THR A 57 0.54 -0.39 -7.48
C THR A 57 0.56 -0.31 -9.01
N GLY A 58 1.10 -1.35 -9.68
CA GLY A 58 1.17 -1.38 -11.14
C GLY A 58 -0.20 -1.37 -11.79
N VAL A 59 -1.16 -2.11 -11.22
CA VAL A 59 -2.55 -2.13 -11.68
C VAL A 59 -3.22 -0.76 -11.51
N GLY A 60 -2.99 -0.09 -10.36
CA GLY A 60 -3.50 1.26 -10.12
C GLY A 60 -2.94 2.29 -11.11
N ILE A 61 -1.63 2.26 -11.38
CA ILE A 61 -1.00 3.17 -12.34
C ILE A 61 -1.50 2.91 -13.77
N SER A 62 -1.64 1.64 -14.17
CA SER A 62 -2.24 1.31 -15.48
C SER A 62 -3.67 1.82 -15.58
N ALA A 63 -4.50 1.59 -14.55
CA ALA A 63 -5.87 2.08 -14.51
C ALA A 63 -5.97 3.62 -14.59
N LEU A 64 -4.98 4.34 -14.02
CA LEU A 64 -4.90 5.80 -14.15
C LEU A 64 -4.56 6.22 -15.58
N MET A 65 -3.62 5.53 -16.24
CA MET A 65 -3.29 5.76 -17.66
C MET A 65 -4.50 5.53 -18.57
N ASP A 66 -5.30 4.51 -18.28
CA ASP A 66 -6.48 4.11 -19.06
C ASP A 66 -7.76 4.88 -18.66
N HIS A 67 -7.65 5.89 -17.76
CA HIS A 67 -8.79 6.67 -17.22
C HIS A 67 -9.90 5.80 -16.60
N THR A 68 -9.56 4.57 -16.15
CA THR A 68 -10.50 3.66 -15.47
C THR A 68 -10.49 3.82 -13.95
N THR A 69 -9.59 4.65 -13.41
CA THR A 69 -9.59 5.14 -12.02
C THR A 69 -9.28 6.63 -11.99
N ASP A 70 -9.71 7.31 -10.95
CA ASP A 70 -9.49 8.74 -10.77
C ASP A 70 -8.27 9.01 -9.86
N ILE A 71 -7.98 8.07 -8.95
CA ILE A 71 -6.79 8.08 -8.09
C ILE A 71 -6.15 6.69 -8.13
N ALA A 72 -4.85 6.64 -8.37
CA ALA A 72 -4.05 5.44 -8.22
C ALA A 72 -3.37 5.41 -6.84
N MET A 73 -3.63 4.35 -6.05
CA MET A 73 -2.91 4.07 -4.80
C MET A 73 -1.56 3.42 -5.11
N ALA A 74 -0.49 3.90 -4.51
CA ALA A 74 0.83 3.34 -4.74
C ALA A 74 1.69 3.24 -3.46
N SER A 75 2.51 2.21 -3.40
CA SER A 75 3.50 1.98 -2.34
C SER A 75 4.94 1.96 -2.87
N ARG A 76 5.13 2.58 -4.02
CA ARG A 76 6.39 2.96 -4.67
C ARG A 76 6.16 4.17 -5.57
N PRO A 77 7.20 4.91 -5.94
CA PRO A 77 7.09 5.94 -6.97
C PRO A 77 6.66 5.36 -8.34
N ILE A 78 6.09 6.21 -9.18
CA ILE A 78 5.88 5.91 -10.61
C ILE A 78 7.25 5.66 -11.25
N LYS A 79 7.41 4.55 -11.97
CA LYS A 79 8.65 4.20 -12.69
C LYS A 79 8.89 5.18 -13.85
N PHE A 80 10.15 5.32 -14.23
CA PHE A 80 10.51 6.16 -15.39
C PHE A 80 9.74 5.77 -16.66
N SER A 81 9.66 4.46 -16.96
CA SER A 81 8.90 3.95 -18.11
C SER A 81 7.40 4.27 -18.05
N GLU A 82 6.80 4.25 -16.84
CA GLU A 82 5.40 4.63 -16.60
C GLU A 82 5.22 6.15 -16.81
N LYS A 83 6.16 6.98 -16.31
CA LYS A 83 6.15 8.44 -16.55
C LYS A 83 6.23 8.78 -18.04
N MET A 84 7.08 8.07 -18.78
CA MET A 84 7.21 8.29 -20.23
C MET A 84 5.93 7.93 -20.99
N LYS A 85 5.24 6.85 -20.61
CA LYS A 85 3.95 6.46 -21.20
C LYS A 85 2.86 7.52 -20.91
N LEU A 86 2.75 7.97 -19.66
CA LEU A 86 1.82 9.05 -19.28
C LEU A 86 2.07 10.32 -20.09
N LYS A 87 3.34 10.74 -20.20
CA LYS A 87 3.71 11.91 -20.99
C LYS A 87 3.37 11.75 -22.48
N ALA A 88 3.64 10.57 -23.06
CA ALA A 88 3.31 10.28 -24.46
C ALA A 88 1.80 10.31 -24.72
N ALA A 89 0.98 9.97 -23.72
CA ALA A 89 -0.47 10.07 -23.73
C ALA A 89 -0.99 11.49 -23.42
N GLY A 90 -0.12 12.50 -23.28
CA GLY A 90 -0.50 13.87 -22.93
C GLY A 90 -1.02 14.02 -21.48
N GLN A 91 -0.75 13.04 -20.60
CA GLN A 91 -1.23 13.05 -19.23
C GLN A 91 -0.20 13.64 -18.29
N GLU A 92 -0.60 14.65 -17.54
CA GLU A 92 0.16 15.21 -16.43
C GLU A 92 -0.38 14.67 -15.12
N VAL A 93 0.48 14.00 -14.35
CA VAL A 93 0.07 13.32 -13.10
C VAL A 93 0.64 14.06 -11.89
N LYS A 94 -0.23 14.33 -10.92
CA LYS A 94 0.12 14.87 -9.61
C LYS A 94 0.38 13.75 -8.63
N GLU A 95 1.51 13.86 -7.92
CA GLU A 95 1.89 12.99 -6.80
C GLU A 95 1.48 13.63 -5.46
N VAL A 96 0.89 12.82 -4.58
CA VAL A 96 0.53 13.22 -3.21
C VAL A 96 1.01 12.13 -2.26
N ILE A 97 1.92 12.45 -1.34
CA ILE A 97 2.29 11.55 -0.23
C ILE A 97 1.20 11.66 0.82
N ILE A 98 0.57 10.52 1.15
CA ILE A 98 -0.55 10.46 2.11
C ILE A 98 -0.13 9.90 3.47
N ALA A 99 0.92 9.07 3.51
CA ALA A 99 1.43 8.42 4.71
C ALA A 99 2.85 7.89 4.45
N TYR A 100 3.49 7.38 5.51
CA TYR A 100 4.66 6.50 5.39
C TYR A 100 4.35 5.13 5.98
N ASP A 101 5.06 4.10 5.50
CA ASP A 101 4.93 2.72 5.91
C ASP A 101 6.30 2.12 6.22
N ALA A 102 6.42 1.42 7.34
CA ALA A 102 7.58 0.61 7.66
C ALA A 102 7.34 -0.82 7.15
N LEU A 103 8.21 -1.31 6.27
CA LEU A 103 8.08 -2.66 5.71
C LEU A 103 8.68 -3.67 6.68
N ALA A 104 7.84 -4.39 7.42
CA ALA A 104 8.23 -5.41 8.38
C ALA A 104 8.64 -6.72 7.68
N ILE A 105 9.76 -7.29 8.08
CA ILE A 105 10.15 -8.66 7.76
C ILE A 105 9.48 -9.57 8.79
N ILE A 106 8.78 -10.61 8.32
CA ILE A 106 7.98 -11.49 9.16
C ILE A 106 8.37 -12.96 8.98
N VAL A 107 8.29 -13.69 10.07
CA VAL A 107 8.49 -15.15 10.13
C VAL A 107 7.35 -15.81 10.91
N HIS A 108 7.28 -17.14 10.86
CA HIS A 108 6.36 -17.91 11.70
C HIS A 108 6.59 -17.60 13.19
N PRO A 109 5.57 -17.51 14.05
CA PRO A 109 5.72 -17.20 15.47
C PRO A 109 6.73 -18.10 16.21
N ASP A 110 6.73 -19.41 15.91
CA ASP A 110 7.64 -20.39 16.53
C ASP A 110 9.08 -20.31 15.99
N ASN A 111 9.39 -19.49 14.98
CA ASN A 111 10.75 -19.37 14.48
C ASN A 111 11.62 -18.64 15.53
N PRO A 112 12.71 -19.22 16.06
CA PRO A 112 13.52 -18.59 17.10
C PRO A 112 14.34 -17.39 16.58
N VAL A 113 14.59 -17.28 15.26
CA VAL A 113 15.33 -16.15 14.68
C VAL A 113 14.55 -14.86 14.91
N SER A 114 15.20 -13.87 15.53
CA SER A 114 14.59 -12.58 15.89
C SER A 114 15.22 -11.38 15.20
N ARG A 115 16.33 -11.59 14.48
CA ARG A 115 17.08 -10.51 13.83
C ARG A 115 17.85 -11.00 12.61
N LEU A 116 17.95 -10.17 11.58
CA LEU A 116 18.74 -10.43 10.38
C LEU A 116 19.40 -9.13 9.89
N THR A 117 20.59 -9.25 9.30
CA THR A 117 21.17 -8.12 8.56
C THR A 117 20.54 -8.01 7.17
N ARG A 118 20.68 -6.84 6.55
CA ARG A 118 20.26 -6.66 5.15
C ARG A 118 20.92 -7.68 4.22
N GLN A 119 22.20 -7.99 4.43
CA GLN A 119 22.93 -8.96 3.62
C GLN A 119 22.39 -10.38 3.78
N GLN A 120 22.00 -10.78 5.01
CA GLN A 120 21.33 -12.05 5.27
C GLN A 120 19.96 -12.11 4.59
N LEU A 121 19.18 -11.03 4.68
CA LEU A 121 17.89 -10.92 3.96
C LEU A 121 18.11 -11.04 2.44
N GLU A 122 19.06 -10.31 1.87
CA GLU A 122 19.42 -10.43 0.46
C GLU A 122 19.80 -11.88 0.12
N GLY A 123 20.62 -12.53 0.95
CA GLY A 123 21.04 -13.92 0.75
C GLY A 123 19.86 -14.89 0.75
N ILE A 124 18.92 -14.74 1.67
CA ILE A 124 17.70 -15.56 1.79
C ILE A 124 16.81 -15.38 0.55
N PHE A 125 16.41 -14.15 0.26
CA PHE A 125 15.46 -13.89 -0.83
C PHE A 125 16.06 -14.13 -2.24
N ARG A 126 17.37 -14.28 -2.33
CA ARG A 126 18.06 -14.67 -3.56
C ARG A 126 18.43 -16.16 -3.61
N GLY A 127 18.12 -16.94 -2.58
CA GLY A 127 18.39 -18.38 -2.51
C GLY A 127 19.86 -18.74 -2.27
N LYS A 128 20.69 -17.81 -1.75
CA LYS A 128 22.06 -18.09 -1.30
C LYS A 128 22.09 -18.64 0.12
N ILE A 129 21.11 -18.29 0.94
CA ILE A 129 20.85 -18.82 2.27
C ILE A 129 19.52 -19.55 2.19
N VAL A 130 19.53 -20.86 2.35
CA VAL A 130 18.35 -21.72 2.13
C VAL A 130 17.91 -22.50 3.37
N ASN A 131 18.68 -22.40 4.44
CA ASN A 131 18.43 -23.08 5.70
C ASN A 131 18.61 -22.11 6.87
N TRP A 132 17.69 -22.13 7.83
CA TRP A 132 17.71 -21.23 8.97
C TRP A 132 18.97 -21.37 9.83
N LYS A 133 19.61 -22.58 9.88
CA LYS A 133 20.85 -22.76 10.65
C LYS A 133 22.01 -21.88 10.12
N GLN A 134 21.98 -21.46 8.85
CA GLN A 134 23.00 -20.56 8.28
C GLN A 134 22.94 -19.13 8.88
N VAL A 135 21.87 -18.83 9.59
CA VAL A 135 21.65 -17.53 10.26
C VAL A 135 21.32 -17.68 11.75
N GLY A 136 21.76 -18.79 12.36
CA GLY A 136 21.62 -19.05 13.80
C GLY A 136 20.26 -19.60 14.23
N GLY A 137 19.46 -20.07 13.30
CA GLY A 137 18.18 -20.77 13.56
C GLY A 137 18.33 -22.30 13.57
N PRO A 138 17.20 -23.02 13.60
CA PRO A 138 17.17 -24.49 13.57
C PRO A 138 17.58 -25.04 12.21
N ASP A 139 17.89 -26.32 12.12
CA ASP A 139 18.11 -27.03 10.86
C ASP A 139 16.77 -27.23 10.14
N MET A 140 16.35 -26.20 9.42
CA MET A 140 15.05 -26.14 8.74
C MET A 140 15.18 -25.31 7.48
N LYS A 141 14.61 -25.82 6.37
CA LYS A 141 14.57 -25.14 5.07
C LYS A 141 13.82 -23.81 5.19
N ILE A 142 14.35 -22.76 4.56
CA ILE A 142 13.68 -21.48 4.43
C ILE A 142 12.69 -21.52 3.26
N ILE A 143 11.44 -21.11 3.51
CA ILE A 143 10.39 -20.95 2.51
C ILE A 143 10.14 -19.46 2.31
N VAL A 144 10.48 -18.96 1.13
CA VAL A 144 10.40 -17.53 0.81
C VAL A 144 9.06 -17.18 0.19
N TYR A 145 8.30 -16.32 0.83
CA TYR A 145 7.09 -15.71 0.31
C TYR A 145 7.36 -14.28 -0.15
N SER A 146 7.02 -13.97 -1.40
CA SER A 146 7.08 -12.63 -1.98
C SER A 146 5.70 -12.18 -2.43
N ARG A 147 5.60 -10.96 -2.94
CA ARG A 147 4.41 -10.46 -3.63
C ARG A 147 4.58 -10.61 -5.14
N GLU A 148 3.49 -10.53 -5.87
CA GLU A 148 3.49 -10.45 -7.33
C GLU A 148 4.23 -9.20 -7.85
N THR A 149 4.68 -9.24 -9.10
CA THR A 149 5.44 -8.15 -9.74
C THR A 149 4.63 -6.86 -9.94
N SER A 150 3.29 -6.93 -9.95
CA SER A 150 2.39 -5.77 -9.93
C SER A 150 2.42 -5.00 -8.60
N SER A 151 2.88 -5.64 -7.52
CA SER A 151 2.94 -5.07 -6.17
C SER A 151 4.05 -4.03 -6.06
N GLY A 152 3.71 -2.82 -5.61
CA GLY A 152 4.70 -1.81 -5.24
C GLY A 152 5.59 -2.26 -4.08
N THR A 153 5.10 -3.15 -3.21
CA THR A 153 5.87 -3.72 -2.10
C THR A 153 6.95 -4.68 -2.59
N TYR A 154 6.64 -5.50 -3.62
CA TYR A 154 7.65 -6.33 -4.29
C TYR A 154 8.79 -5.49 -4.86
N GLU A 155 8.45 -4.43 -5.58
CA GLU A 155 9.44 -3.56 -6.22
C GLU A 155 10.26 -2.80 -5.16
N PHE A 156 9.61 -2.24 -4.15
CA PHE A 156 10.31 -1.53 -3.07
C PHE A 156 11.27 -2.46 -2.30
N PHE A 157 10.86 -3.68 -1.97
CA PHE A 157 11.74 -4.65 -1.33
C PHE A 157 12.92 -5.03 -2.24
N LYS A 158 12.65 -5.22 -3.54
CA LYS A 158 13.72 -5.48 -4.53
C LYS A 158 14.76 -4.36 -4.56
N GLU A 159 14.32 -3.12 -4.55
CA GLU A 159 15.20 -1.94 -4.56
C GLU A 159 15.96 -1.78 -3.24
N SER A 160 15.23 -1.71 -2.12
CA SER A 160 15.79 -1.33 -0.82
C SER A 160 16.61 -2.46 -0.17
N VAL A 161 16.15 -3.72 -0.25
CA VAL A 161 16.76 -4.87 0.41
C VAL A 161 17.66 -5.65 -0.53
N LEU A 162 17.19 -5.97 -1.75
CA LEU A 162 17.94 -6.80 -2.73
C LEU A 162 18.86 -5.98 -3.61
N LYS A 163 18.88 -4.65 -3.50
CA LYS A 163 19.70 -3.76 -4.34
C LYS A 163 19.51 -4.02 -5.84
N ASN A 164 18.24 -4.08 -6.26
CA ASN A 164 17.77 -4.36 -7.61
C ASN A 164 18.13 -5.74 -8.17
N LYS A 165 18.67 -6.64 -7.35
CA LYS A 165 18.93 -8.02 -7.76
C LYS A 165 17.63 -8.83 -7.75
N ASN A 166 17.57 -9.89 -8.57
CA ASN A 166 16.38 -10.71 -8.70
C ASN A 166 16.16 -11.61 -7.47
N TYR A 167 14.91 -11.86 -7.15
CA TYR A 167 14.50 -12.91 -6.23
C TYR A 167 14.90 -14.28 -6.76
N MET A 168 15.03 -15.27 -5.88
CA MET A 168 15.19 -16.66 -6.27
C MET A 168 13.97 -17.15 -7.07
N SER A 169 14.17 -18.04 -8.04
CA SER A 169 13.09 -18.61 -8.87
C SER A 169 12.08 -19.43 -8.06
N GLY A 170 12.49 -19.97 -6.92
CA GLY A 170 11.64 -20.75 -6.02
C GLY A 170 10.87 -19.92 -4.98
N SER A 171 10.84 -18.58 -5.08
CA SER A 171 10.01 -17.76 -4.20
C SER A 171 8.52 -17.93 -4.54
N LEU A 172 7.69 -18.10 -3.49
CA LEU A 172 6.25 -18.26 -3.63
C LEU A 172 5.59 -16.89 -3.72
N SER A 173 4.97 -16.59 -4.86
CA SER A 173 4.36 -15.29 -5.14
C SER A 173 2.93 -15.23 -4.63
N MET A 174 2.63 -14.22 -3.81
CA MET A 174 1.31 -14.01 -3.18
C MET A 174 0.58 -12.81 -3.81
N PRO A 175 -0.71 -12.95 -4.15
CA PRO A 175 -1.46 -11.91 -4.82
C PRO A 175 -1.75 -10.70 -3.91
N ALA A 176 -1.92 -10.90 -2.62
CA ALA A 176 -2.28 -9.86 -1.66
C ALA A 176 -1.45 -9.93 -0.38
N THR A 177 -1.40 -8.81 0.38
CA THR A 177 -0.65 -8.74 1.65
C THR A 177 -1.19 -9.71 2.69
N GLY A 178 -2.52 -9.87 2.79
CA GLY A 178 -3.15 -10.85 3.69
C GLY A 178 -2.76 -12.29 3.37
N ALA A 179 -2.54 -12.65 2.10
CA ALA A 179 -2.09 -13.96 1.69
C ALA A 179 -0.65 -14.26 2.17
N VAL A 180 0.23 -13.26 2.21
CA VAL A 180 1.57 -13.39 2.81
C VAL A 180 1.45 -13.71 4.30
N ILE A 181 0.63 -12.96 5.06
CA ILE A 181 0.39 -13.21 6.50
C ILE A 181 -0.09 -14.64 6.72
N GLN A 182 -1.12 -15.05 5.98
CA GLN A 182 -1.70 -16.40 6.10
C GLN A 182 -0.65 -17.49 5.84
N SER A 183 0.10 -17.37 4.74
CA SER A 183 1.10 -18.36 4.36
C SER A 183 2.25 -18.43 5.38
N VAL A 184 2.74 -17.29 5.86
CA VAL A 184 3.81 -17.25 6.86
C VAL A 184 3.33 -17.81 8.20
N SER A 185 2.11 -17.51 8.62
CA SER A 185 1.54 -18.01 9.88
C SER A 185 1.31 -19.55 9.92
N GLN A 186 1.24 -20.19 8.75
CA GLN A 186 0.98 -21.63 8.62
C GLN A 186 2.24 -22.44 8.30
N THR A 187 3.38 -21.79 8.04
CA THR A 187 4.59 -22.46 7.55
C THR A 187 5.78 -22.15 8.46
N LYS A 188 6.22 -23.11 9.30
CA LYS A 188 7.28 -22.89 10.30
C LYS A 188 8.60 -22.36 9.72
N GLY A 189 8.97 -22.78 8.51
CA GLY A 189 10.18 -22.33 7.82
C GLY A 189 10.01 -21.02 7.04
N ALA A 190 8.85 -20.39 7.09
CA ALA A 190 8.52 -19.24 6.27
C ALA A 190 9.25 -17.95 6.64
N ILE A 191 9.52 -17.15 5.61
CA ILE A 191 9.87 -15.73 5.71
C ILE A 191 9.10 -14.96 4.65
N GLY A 192 8.63 -13.75 5.00
CA GLY A 192 7.94 -12.83 4.10
C GLY A 192 8.14 -11.38 4.54
N TYR A 193 7.42 -10.46 3.90
CA TYR A 193 7.42 -9.05 4.25
C TYR A 193 6.04 -8.41 4.03
N VAL A 194 5.64 -7.53 4.94
CA VAL A 194 4.36 -6.81 4.91
C VAL A 194 4.52 -5.39 5.45
N GLY A 195 3.59 -4.49 5.13
CA GLY A 195 3.52 -3.19 5.78
C GLY A 195 3.22 -3.32 7.27
N LEU A 196 3.74 -2.40 8.09
CA LEU A 196 3.59 -2.37 9.54
C LEU A 196 2.11 -2.47 9.98
N ALA A 197 1.23 -1.80 9.27
CA ALA A 197 -0.21 -1.81 9.54
C ALA A 197 -0.88 -3.19 9.44
N TYR A 198 -0.22 -4.16 8.82
CA TYR A 198 -0.71 -5.54 8.68
C TYR A 198 -0.19 -6.48 9.77
N LEU A 199 0.70 -6.02 10.66
CA LEU A 199 1.21 -6.88 11.73
C LEU A 199 0.10 -7.28 12.71
N SER A 200 0.12 -8.55 13.08
CA SER A 200 -0.74 -9.15 14.08
C SER A 200 0.05 -10.23 14.83
N ASP A 201 -0.52 -10.79 15.87
CA ASP A 201 0.00 -11.91 16.65
C ASP A 201 0.18 -13.22 15.86
N ARG A 202 -0.41 -13.30 14.67
CA ARG A 202 -0.28 -14.44 13.75
C ARG A 202 1.11 -14.61 13.16
N VAL A 203 1.94 -13.58 13.16
CA VAL A 203 3.29 -13.59 12.59
C VAL A 203 4.25 -12.83 13.49
N LYS A 204 5.52 -13.23 13.49
CA LYS A 204 6.56 -12.58 14.27
C LYS A 204 7.36 -11.62 13.39
N PRO A 205 7.37 -10.30 13.68
CA PRO A 205 8.32 -9.38 13.04
C PRO A 205 9.72 -9.60 13.62
N ILE A 206 10.74 -9.39 12.78
CA ILE A 206 12.15 -9.48 13.18
C ILE A 206 12.85 -8.14 13.06
N ALA A 207 13.86 -7.93 13.87
CA ALA A 207 14.70 -6.74 13.82
C ALA A 207 15.65 -6.80 12.62
N VAL A 208 15.90 -5.66 11.99
CA VAL A 208 16.76 -5.56 10.81
C VAL A 208 17.93 -4.61 11.06
N SER A 209 19.11 -5.00 10.59
CA SER A 209 20.32 -4.18 10.60
C SER A 209 20.77 -3.83 9.17
N TYR A 210 21.09 -2.55 8.95
CA TYR A 210 21.65 -2.03 7.69
C TYR A 210 23.11 -1.58 7.84
N ASP A 211 23.68 -1.77 9.03
CA ASP A 211 25.05 -1.40 9.43
C ASP A 211 25.89 -2.64 9.84
N GLU A 212 25.70 -3.73 9.10
CA GLU A 212 26.47 -4.98 9.25
C GLU A 212 26.32 -5.66 10.63
N GLY A 213 25.15 -5.46 11.27
CA GLY A 213 24.84 -6.11 12.55
C GLY A 213 25.24 -5.31 13.78
N LYS A 214 25.66 -4.06 13.64
CA LYS A 214 25.98 -3.19 14.79
C LYS A 214 24.69 -2.81 15.55
N HIS A 215 23.65 -2.42 14.82
CA HIS A 215 22.35 -2.07 15.39
C HIS A 215 21.23 -2.83 14.70
N TYR A 216 20.34 -3.43 15.49
CA TYR A 216 19.14 -4.12 15.02
C TYR A 216 17.91 -3.36 15.49
N VAL A 217 17.04 -2.98 14.58
CA VAL A 217 15.85 -2.16 14.84
C VAL A 217 14.59 -2.94 14.46
N LEU A 218 13.60 -2.96 15.36
CA LEU A 218 12.28 -3.56 15.09
C LEU A 218 11.39 -2.62 14.28
N PRO A 219 10.51 -3.16 13.42
CA PRO A 219 9.50 -2.39 12.70
C PRO A 219 8.36 -1.98 13.65
N THR A 220 8.57 -0.90 14.39
CA THR A 220 7.54 -0.31 15.25
C THR A 220 7.13 1.06 14.73
N MET A 221 5.94 1.54 15.14
CA MET A 221 5.48 2.88 14.81
C MET A 221 6.49 3.94 15.25
N GLU A 222 7.04 3.80 16.46
CA GLU A 222 8.02 4.71 17.00
C GLU A 222 9.31 4.75 16.15
N ASN A 223 9.90 3.57 15.89
CA ASN A 223 11.12 3.46 15.09
C ASN A 223 10.94 3.93 13.64
N GLY A 224 9.75 3.69 13.07
CA GLY A 224 9.40 4.20 11.74
C GLY A 224 9.28 5.72 11.72
N THR A 225 8.58 6.31 12.69
CA THR A 225 8.41 7.76 12.83
C THR A 225 9.74 8.47 13.04
N LYS A 226 10.59 7.93 13.90
CA LYS A 226 11.95 8.46 14.17
C LYS A 226 12.95 8.16 13.05
N ARG A 227 12.53 7.46 11.98
CA ARG A 227 13.39 6.99 10.88
C ARG A 227 14.60 6.17 11.34
N GLN A 228 14.47 5.50 12.48
CA GLN A 228 15.47 4.56 12.97
C GLN A 228 15.37 3.20 12.29
N TYR A 229 14.13 2.76 11.96
CA TYR A 229 13.92 1.56 11.16
C TYR A 229 14.31 1.81 9.70
N PRO A 230 15.19 0.99 9.09
CA PRO A 230 15.81 1.32 7.80
C PRO A 230 14.92 1.09 6.58
N VAL A 231 13.80 0.37 6.72
CA VAL A 231 12.95 -0.01 5.58
C VAL A 231 11.61 0.75 5.66
N VAL A 232 11.69 2.07 5.50
CA VAL A 232 10.53 2.98 5.51
C VAL A 232 10.35 3.58 4.13
N ARG A 233 9.10 3.72 3.69
CA ARG A 233 8.75 4.27 2.38
C ARG A 233 7.54 5.21 2.46
N PRO A 234 7.42 6.18 1.56
CA PRO A 234 6.18 6.92 1.36
C PRO A 234 5.11 6.06 0.67
N LEU A 235 3.85 6.38 0.98
CA LEU A 235 2.67 5.88 0.32
C LEU A 235 2.01 7.02 -0.44
N TYR A 236 1.52 6.75 -1.64
CA TYR A 236 1.13 7.79 -2.58
C TYR A 236 -0.30 7.62 -3.08
N TYR A 237 -0.93 8.75 -3.36
CA TYR A 237 -2.00 8.89 -4.35
C TYR A 237 -1.46 9.60 -5.57
N TYR A 238 -1.84 9.10 -6.74
CA TYR A 238 -1.57 9.73 -8.03
C TYR A 238 -2.88 10.03 -8.73
N TYR A 239 -3.02 11.21 -9.32
CA TYR A 239 -4.20 11.57 -10.12
C TYR A 239 -3.80 12.44 -11.31
N ASN A 240 -4.57 12.41 -12.41
CA ASN A 240 -4.36 13.30 -13.54
C ASN A 240 -4.71 14.74 -13.14
N VAL A 241 -3.88 15.69 -13.51
CA VAL A 241 -4.07 17.12 -13.17
C VAL A 241 -5.41 17.64 -13.68
N SER A 242 -5.89 17.15 -14.83
CA SER A 242 -7.24 17.41 -15.36
C SER A 242 -8.37 17.04 -14.39
N ASP A 243 -8.17 16.03 -13.56
CA ASP A 243 -9.18 15.51 -12.65
C ASP A 243 -9.12 16.13 -11.25
N LYS A 244 -8.25 17.15 -11.06
CA LYS A 244 -8.02 17.81 -9.77
C LYS A 244 -9.32 18.25 -9.09
N ALA A 245 -10.24 18.84 -9.83
CA ALA A 245 -11.51 19.32 -9.26
C ALA A 245 -12.35 18.16 -8.68
N LYS A 246 -12.36 17.01 -9.36
CA LYS A 246 -13.10 15.81 -8.97
C LYS A 246 -12.56 15.17 -7.70
N VAL A 247 -11.21 15.11 -7.55
CA VAL A 247 -10.56 14.34 -6.47
C VAL A 247 -10.18 15.20 -5.26
N ARG A 248 -10.25 16.53 -5.40
CA ARG A 248 -9.70 17.51 -4.44
C ARG A 248 -10.25 17.31 -3.03
N HIS A 249 -11.57 17.20 -2.85
CA HIS A 249 -12.19 17.14 -1.53
C HIS A 249 -11.74 15.91 -0.74
N PHE A 250 -11.67 14.75 -1.41
CA PHE A 250 -11.19 13.53 -0.75
C PHE A 250 -9.70 13.61 -0.39
N ILE A 251 -8.86 14.14 -1.28
CA ILE A 251 -7.42 14.29 -1.02
C ILE A 251 -7.19 15.29 0.12
N GLU A 252 -7.89 16.43 0.14
CA GLU A 252 -7.81 17.40 1.23
C GLU A 252 -8.25 16.79 2.56
N TYR A 253 -9.31 15.96 2.55
CA TYR A 253 -9.75 15.24 3.73
C TYR A 253 -8.69 14.25 4.24
N VAL A 254 -8.10 13.43 3.36
CA VAL A 254 -7.01 12.50 3.71
C VAL A 254 -5.83 13.24 4.38
N LEU A 255 -5.49 14.42 3.87
CA LEU A 255 -4.37 15.24 4.38
C LEU A 255 -4.75 16.13 5.59
N SER A 256 -6.02 16.20 5.94
CA SER A 256 -6.50 16.96 7.11
C SER A 256 -6.07 16.29 8.42
N PRO A 257 -6.13 17.00 9.57
CA PRO A 257 -5.90 16.39 10.88
C PRO A 257 -6.78 15.17 11.15
N ALA A 258 -8.04 15.19 10.70
CA ALA A 258 -8.97 14.06 10.83
C ALA A 258 -8.50 12.85 10.02
N GLY A 259 -8.16 13.03 8.73
CA GLY A 259 -7.64 11.97 7.88
C GLY A 259 -6.30 11.42 8.36
N GLN A 260 -5.39 12.28 8.82
CA GLN A 260 -4.10 11.85 9.36
C GLN A 260 -4.22 11.10 10.70
N ASN A 261 -5.25 11.39 11.51
CA ASN A 261 -5.56 10.61 12.70
C ASN A 261 -6.07 9.19 12.34
N ILE A 262 -6.88 9.04 11.29
CA ILE A 262 -7.30 7.73 10.75
C ILE A 262 -6.05 6.95 10.30
N ILE A 263 -5.17 7.57 9.52
CA ILE A 263 -3.92 6.99 9.06
C ILE A 263 -3.08 6.46 10.23
N LYS A 264 -2.93 7.28 11.30
CA LYS A 264 -2.19 6.89 12.51
C LYS A 264 -2.83 5.72 13.23
N LYS A 265 -4.15 5.73 13.41
CA LYS A 265 -4.91 4.64 14.05
C LYS A 265 -4.83 3.35 13.24
N GLY A 266 -4.82 3.45 11.91
CA GLY A 266 -4.65 2.33 10.99
C GLY A 266 -3.23 1.73 10.96
N GLY A 267 -2.29 2.22 11.79
CA GLY A 267 -0.93 1.66 11.90
C GLY A 267 0.05 2.21 10.86
N TYR A 268 -0.28 3.33 10.21
CA TYR A 268 0.61 4.02 9.28
C TYR A 268 1.21 5.26 9.92
N ILE A 269 2.37 5.69 9.41
CA ILE A 269 3.07 6.88 9.89
C ILE A 269 2.50 8.11 9.17
N PRO A 270 1.90 9.08 9.89
CA PRO A 270 1.34 10.30 9.28
C PRO A 270 2.40 11.15 8.59
N VAL A 271 1.96 12.02 7.66
CA VAL A 271 2.83 13.00 6.99
C VAL A 271 3.02 14.29 7.80
N LYS A 272 2.16 14.52 8.79
CA LYS A 272 2.17 15.69 9.69
C LYS A 272 2.00 15.25 11.13
#